data_1dc9671285e59547a545c240d68b05fb
#
_entry.id   1dc9671285e59547a545c240d68b05fb
#
_cell.length_a   1.000
_cell.length_b   1.000
_cell.length_c   1.000
_cell.angle_alpha   90.00
_cell.angle_beta   90.00
_cell.angle_gamma   90.00
#
_symmetry.space_group_name_H-M   'P 1'
#
loop_
_entity.id
_entity.type
_entity.pdbx_description
1 polymer ?
#
loop_
_entity_poly.entity_id
_entity_poly.type
_entity_poly.pdbx_seq_one_letter_code
_entity_poly.pdbx_strand_id
1 'polypeptide(L)'
;MCIRDRLKGTHREVMIAKFLMPVNTLRRINIAVPPKAEYESGFSKWVEHFCRMGSILGCRVHFFANERTLMRLQQLVKKRHAGTPTEFSILEEWEDLLLLTGQVNYDHLLVVVSARRGSISYDTSFERLPAQLGKYFSNNSLIIIYPDQFGEPQEIVSFSDPRGHNESQHYEKVGKWFYKWLKKN
;
A
#
# COMPACT_ATOMS: atom_id res chain seq x y z
N MET A 1 -14.49 9.44 19.64
CA MET A 1 -14.00 9.95 18.33
C MET A 1 -13.78 8.76 17.42
N CYS A 2 -14.57 8.63 16.35
CA CYS A 2 -14.57 7.45 15.48
C CYS A 2 -13.39 7.52 14.50
N ILE A 3 -12.76 6.36 14.21
CA ILE A 3 -11.68 6.26 13.22
C ILE A 3 -12.11 6.82 11.85
N ARG A 4 -13.41 6.62 11.49
CA ARG A 4 -13.98 7.18 10.25
C ARG A 4 -13.90 8.70 10.18
N ASP A 5 -14.06 9.41 11.31
CA ASP A 5 -14.01 10.88 11.31
C ASP A 5 -12.60 11.40 11.12
N ARG A 6 -11.59 10.69 11.67
CA ARG A 6 -10.19 11.03 11.44
C ARG A 6 -9.78 10.80 9.99
N LEU A 7 -10.25 9.74 9.36
CA LEU A 7 -9.94 9.45 7.96
C LEU A 7 -10.55 10.47 6.99
N LYS A 8 -11.73 11.04 7.32
CA LYS A 8 -12.36 12.10 6.51
C LYS A 8 -11.61 13.43 6.58
N GLY A 9 -10.94 13.71 7.68
CA GLY A 9 -10.24 14.99 7.93
C GLY A 9 -8.77 15.01 7.55
N THR A 10 -8.20 13.90 7.03
CA THR A 10 -6.79 13.86 6.64
C THR A 10 -6.58 13.09 5.35
N HIS A 11 -5.71 13.63 4.51
CA HIS A 11 -5.22 12.97 3.30
C HIS A 11 -3.84 12.33 3.49
N ARG A 12 -3.26 12.50 4.67
CA ARG A 12 -1.97 11.91 5.04
C ARG A 12 -2.10 10.40 5.28
N GLU A 13 -0.97 9.72 5.23
CA GLU A 13 -0.89 8.33 5.65
C GLU A 13 -1.37 8.15 7.08
N VAL A 14 -2.26 7.17 7.29
CA VAL A 14 -2.78 6.81 8.61
C VAL A 14 -2.55 5.34 8.85
N MET A 15 -1.92 5.01 9.97
CA MET A 15 -1.73 3.65 10.44
C MET A 15 -2.52 3.43 11.73
N ILE A 16 -3.29 2.35 11.78
CA ILE A 16 -4.00 1.88 12.97
C ILE A 16 -3.33 0.58 13.36
N ALA A 17 -2.66 0.59 14.51
CA ALA A 17 -1.85 -0.54 14.96
C ALA A 17 -2.38 -1.15 16.25
N LYS A 18 -2.31 -2.47 16.34
CA LYS A 18 -2.50 -3.30 17.53
C LYS A 18 -1.31 -4.23 17.65
N PHE A 19 -0.52 -4.10 18.69
CA PHE A 19 0.59 -5.02 18.97
C PHE A 19 0.25 -5.88 20.19
N LEU A 20 0.44 -7.19 20.05
CA LEU A 20 0.25 -8.17 21.12
C LEU A 20 1.58 -8.60 21.73
N MET A 21 2.69 -8.24 21.10
CA MET A 21 4.04 -8.55 21.53
C MET A 21 4.99 -7.39 21.22
N PRO A 22 6.16 -7.33 21.84
CA PRO A 22 7.17 -6.34 21.51
C PRO A 22 7.58 -6.41 20.04
N VAL A 23 7.71 -5.25 19.38
CA VAL A 23 7.96 -5.16 17.93
C VAL A 23 9.29 -5.83 17.54
N ASN A 24 10.29 -5.79 18.43
CA ASN A 24 11.59 -6.43 18.22
C ASN A 24 11.59 -7.96 18.31
N THR A 25 10.47 -8.58 18.67
CA THR A 25 10.30 -10.04 18.68
C THR A 25 9.60 -10.58 17.44
N LEU A 26 9.15 -9.69 16.57
CA LEU A 26 8.53 -10.07 15.30
C LEU A 26 9.55 -10.73 14.37
N ARG A 27 9.12 -11.79 13.70
CA ARG A 27 9.96 -12.55 12.76
C ARG A 27 9.61 -12.34 11.30
N ARG A 28 8.39 -11.92 11.05
CA ARG A 28 7.88 -11.73 9.69
C ARG A 28 6.84 -10.61 9.65
N ILE A 29 6.86 -9.85 8.58
CA ILE A 29 5.87 -8.84 8.27
C ILE A 29 5.11 -9.33 7.02
N ASN A 30 3.85 -9.73 7.17
CA ASN A 30 2.98 -10.15 6.09
C ASN A 30 2.12 -8.97 5.67
N ILE A 31 2.14 -8.60 4.41
CA ILE A 31 1.45 -7.41 3.88
C ILE A 31 0.46 -7.83 2.82
N ALA A 32 -0.82 -7.72 3.12
CA ALA A 32 -1.90 -7.91 2.16
C ALA A 32 -2.19 -6.59 1.44
N VAL A 33 -2.13 -6.62 0.13
CA VAL A 33 -2.23 -5.45 -0.74
C VAL A 33 -3.40 -5.62 -1.70
N PRO A 34 -4.38 -4.70 -1.71
CA PRO A 34 -5.53 -4.81 -2.58
C PRO A 34 -5.16 -4.56 -4.05
N PRO A 35 -5.99 -5.04 -4.98
CA PRO A 35 -5.84 -4.72 -6.39
C PRO A 35 -5.81 -3.21 -6.64
N LYS A 36 -5.03 -2.78 -7.62
CA LYS A 36 -4.87 -1.36 -8.03
C LYS A 36 -4.18 -0.46 -7.00
N ALA A 37 -3.65 -1.00 -5.89
CA ALA A 37 -2.90 -0.20 -4.92
C ALA A 37 -1.67 0.47 -5.53
N GLU A 38 -1.09 -0.10 -6.58
CA GLU A 38 0.05 0.43 -7.32
C GLU A 38 -0.22 1.78 -8.00
N TYR A 39 -1.49 2.17 -8.14
CA TYR A 39 -1.91 3.45 -8.71
C TYR A 39 -2.15 4.54 -7.67
N GLU A 40 -2.12 4.20 -6.38
CA GLU A 40 -2.25 5.19 -5.30
C GLU A 40 -0.98 6.01 -5.14
N SER A 41 -1.13 7.31 -4.94
CA SER A 41 0.01 8.23 -4.77
C SER A 41 0.94 7.86 -3.62
N GLY A 42 0.42 7.29 -2.55
CA GLY A 42 1.18 6.83 -1.39
C GLY A 42 1.84 5.46 -1.53
N PHE A 43 1.71 4.78 -2.68
CA PHE A 43 2.16 3.40 -2.86
C PHE A 43 3.64 3.17 -2.49
N SER A 44 4.57 3.91 -3.08
CA SER A 44 5.99 3.69 -2.80
C SER A 44 6.38 4.08 -1.39
N LYS A 45 5.69 5.04 -0.79
CA LYS A 45 5.97 5.53 0.55
C LYS A 45 5.73 4.45 1.60
N TRP A 46 4.55 3.82 1.60
CA TRP A 46 4.28 2.74 2.55
C TRP A 46 5.13 1.49 2.28
N VAL A 47 5.43 1.16 1.00
CA VAL A 47 6.36 0.06 0.67
C VAL A 47 7.72 0.34 1.29
N GLU A 48 8.25 1.56 1.16
CA GLU A 48 9.50 1.96 1.77
C GLU A 48 9.46 1.82 3.29
N HIS A 49 8.39 2.26 3.96
CA HIS A 49 8.23 2.16 5.41
C HIS A 49 8.35 0.71 5.89
N PHE A 50 7.65 -0.23 5.27
CA PHE A 50 7.69 -1.63 5.69
C PHE A 50 8.96 -2.36 5.27
N CYS A 51 9.57 -2.04 4.14
CA CYS A 51 10.87 -2.56 3.78
C CYS A 51 11.96 -2.10 4.76
N ARG A 52 11.96 -0.81 5.13
CA ARG A 52 12.88 -0.29 6.17
C ARG A 52 12.62 -0.92 7.53
N MET A 53 11.36 -1.08 7.92
CA MET A 53 10.98 -1.75 9.17
C MET A 53 11.50 -3.19 9.18
N GLY A 54 11.32 -3.95 8.10
CA GLY A 54 11.85 -5.30 7.94
C GLY A 54 13.36 -5.34 8.07
N SER A 55 14.07 -4.41 7.42
CA SER A 55 15.54 -4.30 7.50
C SER A 55 16.02 -3.98 8.91
N ILE A 56 15.39 -3.02 9.60
CA ILE A 56 15.77 -2.62 10.97
C ILE A 56 15.52 -3.74 11.97
N LEU A 57 14.41 -4.46 11.84
CA LEU A 57 14.04 -5.55 12.75
C LEU A 57 14.67 -6.90 12.38
N GLY A 58 15.38 -6.99 11.25
CA GLY A 58 15.88 -8.25 10.73
C GLY A 58 14.78 -9.22 10.33
N CYS A 59 13.58 -8.71 10.01
CA CYS A 59 12.42 -9.48 9.63
C CYS A 59 12.33 -9.66 8.11
N ARG A 60 11.77 -10.80 7.69
CA ARG A 60 11.36 -11.00 6.31
C ARG A 60 10.05 -10.28 6.03
N VAL A 61 9.97 -9.57 4.90
CA VAL A 61 8.74 -8.91 4.43
C VAL A 61 8.11 -9.75 3.34
N HIS A 62 6.85 -10.15 3.51
CA HIS A 62 6.11 -10.99 2.58
C HIS A 62 4.89 -10.23 2.06
N PHE A 63 4.86 -9.99 0.75
CA PHE A 63 3.77 -9.30 0.07
C PHE A 63 2.80 -10.31 -0.54
N PHE A 64 1.51 -10.07 -0.32
CA PHE A 64 0.40 -10.81 -0.88
C PHE A 64 -0.45 -9.86 -1.70
N ALA A 65 -0.55 -10.08 -3.00
CA ALA A 65 -1.33 -9.26 -3.93
C ALA A 65 -1.63 -10.02 -5.21
N ASN A 66 -2.48 -9.47 -6.08
CA ASN A 66 -2.66 -10.02 -7.40
C ASN A 66 -1.37 -9.88 -8.25
N GLU A 67 -1.28 -10.63 -9.33
CA GLU A 67 -0.09 -10.71 -10.17
C GLU A 67 0.41 -9.34 -10.62
N ARG A 68 -0.50 -8.46 -11.05
CA ARG A 68 -0.15 -7.12 -11.56
C ARG A 68 0.48 -6.23 -10.48
N THR A 69 -0.12 -6.19 -9.30
CA THR A 69 0.39 -5.41 -8.17
C THR A 69 1.72 -5.99 -7.69
N LEU A 70 1.87 -7.35 -7.68
CA LEU A 70 3.12 -8.01 -7.32
C LEU A 70 4.27 -7.63 -8.26
N MET A 71 4.04 -7.58 -9.56
CA MET A 71 5.07 -7.14 -10.51
C MET A 71 5.58 -5.73 -10.18
N ARG A 72 4.68 -4.81 -9.82
CA ARG A 72 5.06 -3.44 -9.42
C ARG A 72 5.82 -3.41 -8.10
N LEU A 73 5.36 -4.18 -7.11
CA LEU A 73 6.07 -4.34 -5.83
C LEU A 73 7.49 -4.88 -6.03
N GLN A 74 7.65 -5.93 -6.82
CA GLN A 74 8.95 -6.53 -7.13
C GLN A 74 9.90 -5.52 -7.79
N GLN A 75 9.41 -4.76 -8.79
CA GLN A 75 10.19 -3.72 -9.45
C GLN A 75 10.65 -2.64 -8.46
N LEU A 76 9.74 -2.15 -7.61
CA LEU A 76 10.02 -1.11 -6.64
C LEU A 76 11.03 -1.60 -5.59
N VAL A 77 10.80 -2.79 -5.03
CA VAL A 77 11.68 -3.40 -4.02
C VAL A 77 13.06 -3.66 -4.60
N LYS A 78 13.15 -4.24 -5.81
CA LYS A 78 14.43 -4.47 -6.48
C LYS A 78 15.21 -3.18 -6.73
N LYS A 79 14.52 -2.09 -7.09
CA LYS A 79 15.15 -0.80 -7.39
C LYS A 79 15.64 -0.08 -6.12
N ARG A 80 14.88 -0.14 -5.01
CA ARG A 80 15.12 0.72 -3.84
C ARG A 80 15.48 -0.03 -2.56
N HIS A 81 15.17 -1.32 -2.46
CA HIS A 81 15.27 -2.11 -1.25
C HIS A 81 15.88 -3.50 -1.47
N ALA A 82 16.84 -3.63 -2.41
CA ALA A 82 17.44 -4.90 -2.79
C ALA A 82 18.08 -5.68 -1.62
N GLY A 83 18.43 -5.00 -0.53
CA GLY A 83 19.00 -5.62 0.68
C GLY A 83 17.96 -6.13 1.69
N THR A 84 16.66 -5.86 1.48
CA THR A 84 15.60 -6.33 2.39
C THR A 84 15.16 -7.74 1.96
N PRO A 85 15.17 -8.74 2.89
CA PRO A 85 14.66 -10.07 2.56
C PRO A 85 13.15 -10.01 2.29
N THR A 86 12.76 -10.19 1.05
CA THR A 86 11.35 -10.09 0.61
C THR A 86 10.86 -11.36 -0.04
N GLU A 87 9.60 -11.70 0.18
CA GLU A 87 8.86 -12.77 -0.45
C GLU A 87 7.60 -12.21 -1.10
N PHE A 88 7.09 -12.90 -2.12
CA PHE A 88 5.92 -12.47 -2.88
C PHE A 88 5.03 -13.70 -3.13
N SER A 89 3.75 -13.59 -2.79
CA SER A 89 2.76 -14.64 -3.05
C SER A 89 1.51 -14.06 -3.67
N ILE A 90 0.89 -14.81 -4.54
CA ILE A 90 -0.33 -14.43 -5.22
C ILE A 90 -1.51 -14.46 -4.25
N LEU A 91 -2.29 -13.39 -4.26
CA LEU A 91 -3.61 -13.24 -3.64
C LEU A 91 -4.50 -12.61 -4.72
N GLU A 92 -5.16 -13.44 -5.53
CA GLU A 92 -5.91 -12.97 -6.70
C GLU A 92 -7.12 -12.15 -6.29
N GLU A 93 -7.94 -12.69 -5.40
CA GLU A 93 -9.14 -12.03 -4.94
C GLU A 93 -8.93 -11.46 -3.53
N TRP A 94 -9.43 -10.25 -3.31
CA TRP A 94 -9.29 -9.59 -2.02
C TRP A 94 -10.03 -10.35 -0.89
N GLU A 95 -11.10 -11.03 -1.24
CA GLU A 95 -11.89 -11.88 -0.35
C GLU A 95 -11.06 -13.01 0.25
N ASP A 96 -10.02 -13.45 -0.44
CA ASP A 96 -9.10 -14.50 0.00
C ASP A 96 -8.15 -14.04 1.12
N LEU A 97 -8.22 -12.78 1.54
CA LEU A 97 -7.46 -12.27 2.69
C LEU A 97 -7.59 -13.16 3.93
N LEU A 98 -8.77 -13.77 4.14
CA LEU A 98 -9.01 -14.63 5.28
C LEU A 98 -8.23 -15.96 5.22
N LEU A 99 -7.79 -16.39 4.04
CA LEU A 99 -6.94 -17.57 3.89
C LEU A 99 -5.57 -17.38 4.52
N LEU A 100 -5.14 -16.12 4.71
CA LEU A 100 -3.89 -15.80 5.40
C LEU A 100 -3.91 -16.19 6.89
N THR A 101 -5.07 -16.49 7.48
CA THR A 101 -5.15 -16.96 8.89
C THR A 101 -4.32 -18.21 9.13
N GLY A 102 -4.18 -19.08 8.13
CA GLY A 102 -3.33 -20.27 8.20
C GLY A 102 -1.83 -19.99 8.00
N GLN A 103 -1.45 -18.77 7.59
CA GLN A 103 -0.07 -18.42 7.27
C GLN A 103 0.52 -17.40 8.24
N VAL A 104 -0.32 -16.68 9.00
CA VAL A 104 0.10 -15.64 9.94
C VAL A 104 0.19 -16.23 11.34
N ASN A 105 1.41 -16.50 11.81
CA ASN A 105 1.67 -16.99 13.16
C ASN A 105 1.58 -15.85 14.19
N TYR A 106 1.59 -16.19 15.48
CA TYR A 106 1.49 -15.23 16.58
C TYR A 106 2.67 -14.24 16.63
N ASP A 107 3.86 -14.67 16.15
CA ASP A 107 5.09 -13.85 16.08
C ASP A 107 5.24 -13.10 14.73
N HIS A 108 4.19 -13.08 13.93
CA HIS A 108 4.11 -12.32 12.70
C HIS A 108 3.31 -11.02 12.90
N LEU A 109 3.68 -9.98 12.19
CA LEU A 109 2.87 -8.79 11.98
C LEU A 109 2.05 -8.97 10.70
N LEU A 110 0.73 -8.83 10.79
CA LEU A 110 -0.12 -8.68 9.62
C LEU A 110 -0.34 -7.20 9.35
N VAL A 111 -0.01 -6.76 8.15
CA VAL A 111 -0.30 -5.43 7.63
C VAL A 111 -1.36 -5.58 6.54
N VAL A 112 -2.42 -4.81 6.64
CA VAL A 112 -3.46 -4.75 5.62
C VAL A 112 -3.50 -3.36 5.03
N VAL A 113 -3.18 -3.27 3.74
CA VAL A 113 -3.30 -2.02 2.99
C VAL A 113 -4.77 -1.83 2.64
N SER A 114 -5.35 -0.74 3.13
CA SER A 114 -6.72 -0.34 2.88
C SER A 114 -6.76 0.91 2.03
N ALA A 115 -7.93 1.32 1.58
CA ALA A 115 -8.10 2.53 0.79
C ALA A 115 -9.22 3.39 1.36
N ARG A 116 -9.18 4.69 1.05
CA ARG A 116 -10.26 5.62 1.36
C ARG A 116 -11.33 5.58 0.27
N ARG A 117 -12.56 5.91 0.62
CA ARG A 117 -13.62 6.11 -0.38
C ARG A 117 -13.17 7.13 -1.42
N GLY A 118 -13.35 6.82 -2.69
CA GLY A 118 -12.91 7.65 -3.81
C GLY A 118 -11.49 7.37 -4.31
N SER A 119 -10.71 6.54 -3.62
CA SER A 119 -9.43 6.04 -4.13
C SER A 119 -9.64 4.95 -5.18
N ILE A 120 -8.68 4.78 -6.10
CA ILE A 120 -8.79 3.82 -7.21
C ILE A 120 -8.75 2.36 -6.74
N SER A 121 -8.09 2.10 -5.63
CA SER A 121 -7.98 0.78 -4.99
C SER A 121 -9.10 0.51 -3.97
N TYR A 122 -10.06 1.44 -3.83
CA TYR A 122 -11.15 1.26 -2.87
C TYR A 122 -12.10 0.14 -3.29
N ASP A 123 -12.41 -0.73 -2.33
CA ASP A 123 -13.43 -1.75 -2.42
C ASP A 123 -14.43 -1.65 -1.25
N THR A 124 -15.70 -1.99 -1.50
CA THR A 124 -16.74 -1.93 -0.46
C THR A 124 -16.53 -2.92 0.67
N SER A 125 -15.81 -4.02 0.43
CA SER A 125 -15.43 -5.00 1.46
C SER A 125 -14.57 -4.39 2.57
N PHE A 126 -13.85 -3.28 2.30
CA PHE A 126 -13.08 -2.56 3.33
C PHE A 126 -13.93 -2.00 4.47
N GLU A 127 -15.23 -1.84 4.28
CA GLU A 127 -16.12 -1.44 5.37
C GLU A 127 -16.28 -2.52 6.44
N ARG A 128 -16.13 -3.79 6.05
CA ARG A 128 -16.19 -4.97 6.93
C ARG A 128 -14.82 -5.37 7.48
N LEU A 129 -13.75 -4.83 6.91
CA LEU A 129 -12.37 -5.20 7.23
C LEU A 129 -12.06 -5.15 8.73
N PRO A 130 -12.39 -4.08 9.50
CA PRO A 130 -12.11 -4.06 10.93
C PRO A 130 -12.79 -5.20 11.71
N ALA A 131 -14.04 -5.52 11.35
CA ALA A 131 -14.78 -6.61 12.00
C ALA A 131 -14.20 -7.99 11.64
N GLN A 132 -13.82 -8.18 10.38
CA GLN A 132 -13.19 -9.42 9.93
C GLN A 132 -11.82 -9.61 10.59
N LEU A 133 -10.98 -8.59 10.62
CA LEU A 133 -9.67 -8.66 11.28
C LEU A 133 -9.80 -8.89 12.78
N GLY A 134 -10.77 -8.25 13.44
CA GLY A 134 -11.05 -8.46 14.86
C GLY A 134 -11.50 -9.90 15.17
N LYS A 135 -12.23 -10.53 14.24
CA LYS A 135 -12.73 -11.90 14.41
C LYS A 135 -11.66 -12.95 14.10
N TYR A 136 -10.97 -12.82 12.97
CA TYR A 136 -10.12 -13.88 12.44
C TYR A 136 -8.64 -13.72 12.79
N PHE A 137 -8.18 -12.51 13.12
CA PHE A 137 -6.79 -12.19 13.48
C PHE A 137 -6.70 -11.58 14.89
N SER A 138 -7.62 -11.97 15.79
CA SER A 138 -7.67 -11.45 17.16
C SER A 138 -6.37 -11.67 17.93
N ASN A 139 -5.66 -12.77 17.65
CA ASN A 139 -4.42 -13.20 18.30
C ASN A 139 -3.14 -12.81 17.55
N ASN A 140 -3.24 -11.89 16.60
CA ASN A 140 -2.10 -11.40 15.81
C ASN A 140 -1.84 -9.91 16.07
N SER A 141 -0.56 -9.53 16.00
CA SER A 141 -0.19 -8.12 15.84
C SER A 141 -0.63 -7.65 14.46
N LEU A 142 -1.25 -6.46 14.38
CA LEU A 142 -1.97 -6.00 13.21
C LEU A 142 -1.72 -4.52 12.97
N ILE A 143 -1.55 -4.15 11.70
CA ILE A 143 -1.60 -2.76 11.22
C ILE A 143 -2.59 -2.69 10.07
N ILE A 144 -3.51 -1.72 10.11
CA ILE A 144 -4.27 -1.27 8.95
C ILE A 144 -3.67 0.05 8.49
N ILE A 145 -3.23 0.11 7.25
CA ILE A 145 -2.66 1.33 6.68
C ILE A 145 -3.59 1.91 5.62
N TYR A 146 -3.84 3.21 5.72
CA TYR A 146 -4.49 4.03 4.69
C TYR A 146 -3.43 4.90 4.05
N PRO A 147 -3.05 4.64 2.79
CA PRO A 147 -1.98 5.35 2.11
C PRO A 147 -2.19 6.87 2.03
N ASP A 148 -1.09 7.59 1.86
CA ASP A 148 -1.10 9.03 1.58
C ASP A 148 -1.77 9.29 0.21
N GLN A 149 -2.65 10.28 0.15
CA GLN A 149 -3.34 10.68 -1.09
C GLN A 149 -2.61 11.81 -1.83
N PHE A 150 -1.66 12.47 -1.18
CA PHE A 150 -0.85 13.56 -1.74
C PHE A 150 0.64 13.20 -1.79
N GLY A 151 0.96 11.94 -2.09
CA GLY A 151 2.34 11.56 -2.37
C GLY A 151 2.93 12.46 -3.46
N GLU A 152 4.24 12.71 -3.43
CA GLU A 152 4.92 13.31 -4.58
C GLU A 152 4.51 12.53 -5.84
N PRO A 153 4.23 13.24 -6.96
CA PRO A 153 3.97 12.57 -8.22
C PRO A 153 5.16 11.67 -8.48
N GLN A 154 4.98 10.38 -8.18
CA GLN A 154 5.98 9.41 -8.55
C GLN A 154 6.06 9.49 -10.05
N GLU A 155 7.29 9.51 -10.55
CA GLU A 155 7.52 9.16 -11.93
C GLU A 155 6.60 7.96 -12.23
N ILE A 156 5.48 8.25 -12.86
CA ILE A 156 4.69 7.25 -13.52
C ILE A 156 5.71 6.67 -14.48
N VAL A 157 6.33 5.55 -14.09
CA VAL A 157 7.05 4.74 -15.05
C VAL A 157 5.93 4.35 -15.99
N SER A 158 5.74 5.20 -17.00
CA SER A 158 4.81 4.95 -18.07
C SER A 158 5.12 3.52 -18.47
N PHE A 159 4.11 2.68 -18.46
CA PHE A 159 4.14 1.51 -19.31
C PHE A 159 4.39 2.11 -20.71
N SER A 160 5.63 2.13 -21.13
CA SER A 160 5.97 2.43 -22.49
C SER A 160 5.28 1.34 -23.31
N ASP A 161 4.10 1.65 -23.78
CA ASP A 161 3.62 1.06 -25.01
C ASP A 161 4.80 1.25 -25.99
N PRO A 162 5.40 0.19 -26.52
CA PRO A 162 6.51 0.34 -27.46
C PRO A 162 6.13 1.14 -28.71
N ARG A 163 4.90 1.60 -28.84
CA ARG A 163 4.34 2.45 -29.90
C ARG A 163 4.06 3.90 -29.48
N GLY A 164 4.22 4.24 -28.18
CA GLY A 164 3.85 5.56 -27.63
C GLY A 164 5.02 6.51 -27.54
N HIS A 165 5.38 7.16 -28.65
CA HIS A 165 6.15 8.40 -28.64
C HIS A 165 5.27 9.57 -28.19
N ASN A 166 5.70 10.30 -27.11
CA ASN A 166 5.45 11.73 -26.91
C ASN A 166 4.06 12.23 -26.42
N GLU A 167 3.32 11.56 -25.55
CA GLU A 167 2.16 12.23 -24.94
C GLU A 167 2.43 12.96 -23.62
N SER A 168 3.44 12.57 -22.84
CA SER A 168 3.72 13.18 -21.53
C SER A 168 4.18 14.65 -21.62
N GLN A 169 4.85 15.05 -22.70
CA GLN A 169 5.24 16.46 -22.92
C GLN A 169 4.06 17.38 -23.28
N HIS A 170 2.94 16.83 -23.74
CA HIS A 170 1.77 17.61 -24.12
C HIS A 170 0.97 18.10 -22.90
N TYR A 171 0.83 17.26 -21.88
CA TYR A 171 0.10 17.61 -20.64
C TYR A 171 0.83 18.66 -19.80
N GLU A 172 2.17 18.62 -19.73
CA GLU A 172 2.94 19.67 -19.04
C GLU A 172 2.81 21.05 -19.74
N LYS A 173 2.77 21.08 -21.07
CA LYS A 173 2.56 22.33 -21.82
C LYS A 173 1.17 22.91 -21.62
N VAL A 174 0.14 22.07 -21.58
CA VAL A 174 -1.25 22.48 -21.35
C VAL A 174 -1.43 23.02 -19.92
N GLY A 175 -0.87 22.36 -18.90
CA GLY A 175 -0.90 22.82 -17.52
C GLY A 175 -0.22 24.17 -17.33
N LYS A 176 0.95 24.38 -17.93
CA LYS A 176 1.67 25.68 -17.88
C LYS A 176 0.95 26.78 -18.65
N TRP A 177 0.26 26.45 -19.74
CA TRP A 177 -0.55 27.40 -20.49
C TRP A 177 -1.79 27.84 -19.71
N PHE A 178 -2.51 26.91 -19.07
CA PHE A 178 -3.67 27.19 -18.20
C PHE A 178 -3.29 28.08 -16.99
N TYR A 179 -2.17 27.78 -16.35
CA TYR A 179 -1.65 28.59 -15.24
C TYR A 179 -1.28 30.02 -15.64
N LYS A 180 -0.72 30.20 -16.86
CA LYS A 180 -0.43 31.52 -17.41
C LYS A 180 -1.69 32.31 -17.76
N TRP A 181 -2.75 31.62 -18.22
CA TRP A 181 -4.02 32.24 -18.56
C TRP A 181 -4.77 32.73 -17.32
N LEU A 182 -4.79 31.93 -16.24
CA LEU A 182 -5.40 32.32 -14.96
C LEU A 182 -4.69 33.48 -14.24
N LYS A 183 -3.42 33.74 -14.53
CA LYS A 183 -2.65 34.86 -13.94
C LYS A 183 -2.80 36.18 -14.68
N LYS A 184 -3.50 36.19 -15.81
CA LYS A 184 -3.62 37.36 -16.69
C LYS A 184 -5.01 38.01 -16.69
N ASN A 185 -5.95 37.45 -15.91
CA ASN A 185 -7.26 37.99 -15.55
C ASN A 185 -7.31 38.08 -14.02
#